data_723e95a738644278228217af34a27625
#
_entry.id   723e95a738644278228217af34a27625
#
_cell.length_a   1.000
_cell.length_b   1.000
_cell.length_c   1.000
_cell.angle_alpha   90.00
_cell.angle_beta   90.00
_cell.angle_gamma   90.00
#
_symmetry.space_group_name_H-M   'P 1'
#
loop_
_entity.id
_entity.type
_entity.pdbx_description
1 polymer ?
#
loop_
_entity_poly.entity_id
_entity_poly.type
_entity_poly.pdbx_seq_one_letter_code
_entity_poly.pdbx_strand_id
1 'polypeptide(L)'
;WDIKVEDNAFVLMQSDNKVIASMHSSATQWKHKFLLEMCFEEGYLNLDGILSGTRSYAPEKLIIGRREFEDITFAMGKPKETIISFENDNSWNLEVEEFINAVNGNGEIKQGTLQDAFETLSLVQKVYENSEI
;
A
#
# COMPACT_ATOMS: atom_id res chain seq x y z
N TRP A 1 11.47 11.16 -19.32
CA TRP A 1 11.25 12.61 -19.47
C TRP A 1 12.54 13.32 -19.06
N ASP A 2 12.90 14.38 -19.71
CA ASP A 2 14.12 15.13 -19.40
C ASP A 2 13.87 16.11 -18.24
N ILE A 3 13.82 15.57 -17.03
CA ILE A 3 13.67 16.32 -15.79
C ILE A 3 14.87 16.05 -14.88
N LYS A 4 15.15 16.97 -13.94
CA LYS A 4 16.33 16.91 -13.08
C LYS A 4 16.13 16.06 -11.81
N VAL A 5 14.96 15.42 -11.69
CA VAL A 5 14.59 14.54 -10.56
C VAL A 5 14.15 13.21 -11.15
N GLU A 6 14.17 12.18 -10.33
CA GLU A 6 13.67 10.87 -10.70
C GLU A 6 12.19 10.93 -11.08
N ASP A 7 11.83 10.30 -12.16
CA ASP A 7 10.45 10.15 -12.63
C ASP A 7 9.93 8.72 -12.52
N ASN A 8 10.83 7.79 -12.24
CA ASN A 8 10.52 6.39 -11.98
C ASN A 8 11.48 5.83 -10.93
N ALA A 9 10.95 5.05 -10.01
CA ALA A 9 11.72 4.30 -9.03
C ALA A 9 11.28 2.83 -9.02
N PHE A 10 12.26 1.93 -9.17
CA PHE A 10 12.11 0.49 -9.03
C PHE A 10 12.96 0.04 -7.86
N VAL A 11 12.34 -0.46 -6.82
CA VAL A 11 13.05 -0.80 -5.58
C VAL A 11 12.73 -2.23 -5.18
N LEU A 12 13.76 -3.00 -4.85
CA LEU A 12 13.66 -4.30 -4.22
C LEU A 12 14.23 -4.20 -2.81
N MET A 13 13.45 -4.58 -1.82
CA MET A 13 13.78 -4.45 -0.42
C MET A 13 13.66 -5.79 0.30
N GLN A 14 14.47 -5.98 1.33
CA GLN A 14 14.34 -7.10 2.26
C GLN A 14 14.48 -6.59 3.69
N SER A 15 13.53 -6.96 4.54
CA SER A 15 13.61 -6.68 5.97
C SER A 15 14.50 -7.71 6.70
N ASP A 16 14.88 -7.40 7.93
CA ASP A 16 15.62 -8.32 8.80
C ASP A 16 14.86 -9.64 9.03
N ASN A 17 13.53 -9.58 9.05
CA ASN A 17 12.64 -10.74 9.18
C ASN A 17 12.43 -11.50 7.86
N LYS A 18 13.25 -11.22 6.83
CA LYS A 18 13.21 -11.87 5.52
C LYS A 18 11.94 -11.60 4.69
N VAL A 19 11.15 -10.61 5.06
CA VAL A 19 10.06 -10.14 4.19
C VAL A 19 10.67 -9.43 2.99
N ILE A 20 10.24 -9.81 1.79
CA ILE A 20 10.67 -9.20 0.54
C ILE A 20 9.56 -8.30 0.03
N ALA A 21 9.92 -7.09 -0.37
CA ALA A 21 9.01 -6.15 -0.99
C ALA A 21 9.60 -5.60 -2.29
N SER A 22 8.76 -5.45 -3.31
CA SER A 22 9.09 -4.75 -4.53
C SER A 22 8.18 -3.53 -4.67
N MET A 23 8.75 -2.40 -5.05
CA MET A 23 8.01 -1.16 -5.27
C MET A 23 8.33 -0.61 -6.64
N HIS A 24 7.31 -0.15 -7.33
CA HIS A 24 7.44 0.70 -8.51
C HIS A 24 6.61 1.97 -8.30
N SER A 25 7.27 3.11 -8.36
CA SER A 25 6.64 4.42 -8.38
C SER A 25 6.98 5.12 -9.68
N SER A 26 6.00 5.74 -10.33
CA SER A 26 6.19 6.37 -11.63
C SER A 26 5.38 7.65 -11.77
N ALA A 27 6.02 8.72 -12.22
CA ALA A 27 5.38 9.96 -12.65
C ALA A 27 5.07 9.98 -14.16
N THR A 28 5.53 8.96 -14.91
CA THR A 28 5.42 8.93 -16.38
C THR A 28 4.33 8.00 -16.90
N GLN A 29 3.61 7.33 -16.02
CA GLN A 29 2.47 6.50 -16.42
C GLN A 29 1.26 7.38 -16.77
N TRP A 30 0.69 7.15 -17.95
CA TRP A 30 -0.48 7.90 -18.42
C TRP A 30 -1.76 7.59 -17.65
N LYS A 31 -1.89 6.36 -17.19
CA LYS A 31 -3.01 5.94 -16.36
C LYS A 31 -2.58 5.86 -14.90
N HIS A 32 -3.23 6.64 -14.06
CA HIS A 32 -3.06 6.50 -12.62
C HIS A 32 -3.39 5.08 -12.17
N LYS A 33 -2.49 4.48 -11.43
CA LYS A 33 -2.62 3.12 -10.91
C LYS A 33 -2.08 3.08 -9.49
N PHE A 34 -2.84 2.43 -8.62
CA PHE A 34 -2.39 2.02 -7.30
C PHE A 34 -2.67 0.53 -7.16
N LEU A 35 -1.68 -0.23 -6.74
CA LEU A 35 -1.81 -1.65 -6.44
C LEU A 35 -0.88 -1.98 -5.29
N LEU A 36 -1.44 -2.53 -4.21
CA LEU A 36 -0.69 -3.12 -3.11
C LEU A 36 -1.04 -4.59 -3.00
N GLU A 37 -0.08 -5.46 -3.26
CA GLU A 37 -0.23 -6.91 -3.17
C GLU A 37 0.56 -7.42 -1.96
N MET A 38 -0.10 -8.16 -1.10
CA MET A 38 0.51 -8.74 0.10
C MET A 38 0.24 -10.24 0.13
N CYS A 39 1.32 -11.03 0.11
CA CYS A 39 1.26 -12.48 0.21
C CYS A 39 1.63 -12.94 1.62
N PHE A 40 0.83 -13.83 2.17
CA PHE A 40 1.01 -14.44 3.48
C PHE A 40 1.01 -15.96 3.36
N GLU A 41 1.32 -16.65 4.42
CA GLU A 41 1.32 -18.12 4.46
C GLU A 41 -0.08 -18.71 4.16
N GLU A 42 -1.14 -18.06 4.65
CA GLU A 42 -2.52 -18.55 4.57
C GLU A 42 -3.38 -17.82 3.53
N GLY A 43 -2.77 -16.97 2.69
CA GLY A 43 -3.52 -16.27 1.66
C GLY A 43 -2.87 -14.99 1.19
N TYR A 44 -3.67 -14.11 0.58
CA TYR A 44 -3.20 -12.82 0.10
C TYR A 44 -4.27 -11.73 0.28
N LEU A 45 -3.79 -10.50 0.30
CA LEU A 45 -4.61 -9.29 0.25
C LEU A 45 -4.10 -8.44 -0.91
N ASN A 46 -5.02 -7.98 -1.76
CA ASN A 46 -4.71 -7.02 -2.80
C ASN A 46 -5.61 -5.81 -2.64
N LEU A 47 -4.98 -4.63 -2.54
CA LEU A 47 -5.69 -3.37 -2.61
C LEU A 47 -5.49 -2.81 -4.02
N ASP A 48 -6.53 -2.84 -4.84
CA ASP A 48 -6.54 -2.39 -6.23
C ASP A 48 -7.31 -1.07 -6.33
N GLY A 49 -6.59 -0.04 -6.70
CA GLY A 49 -7.07 1.34 -6.69
C GLY A 49 -7.08 1.98 -5.30
N ILE A 50 -7.32 3.27 -5.28
CA ILE A 50 -7.53 4.08 -4.08
C ILE A 50 -8.49 5.21 -4.41
N LEU A 51 -9.45 5.47 -3.55
CA LEU A 51 -10.33 6.60 -3.70
C LEU A 51 -9.58 7.88 -3.36
N SER A 52 -9.80 8.88 -4.17
CA SER A 52 -9.26 10.22 -3.98
C SER A 52 -10.29 11.22 -4.49
N GLY A 53 -10.15 12.48 -4.10
CA GLY A 53 -11.08 13.53 -4.54
C GLY A 53 -11.23 13.66 -6.05
N THR A 54 -10.18 13.33 -6.82
CA THR A 54 -10.21 13.32 -8.30
C THR A 54 -10.73 12.02 -8.89
N ARG A 55 -10.82 10.96 -8.09
CA ARG A 55 -11.13 9.59 -8.52
C ARG A 55 -10.19 9.02 -9.58
N SER A 56 -8.99 9.56 -9.72
CA SER A 56 -8.03 9.18 -10.77
C SER A 56 -7.52 7.74 -10.61
N TYR A 57 -7.50 7.24 -9.37
CA TYR A 57 -7.06 5.88 -9.03
C TYR A 57 -8.22 4.91 -8.78
N ALA A 58 -9.47 5.37 -8.94
CA ALA A 58 -10.65 4.54 -8.73
C ALA A 58 -10.81 3.46 -9.83
N PRO A 59 -11.55 2.37 -9.56
CA PRO A 59 -12.23 2.04 -8.29
C PRO A 59 -11.26 1.55 -7.22
N GLU A 60 -11.69 1.59 -5.94
CA GLU A 60 -10.96 0.99 -4.83
C GLU A 60 -11.61 -0.33 -4.42
N LYS A 61 -10.79 -1.39 -4.38
CA LYS A 61 -11.21 -2.74 -4.05
C LYS A 61 -10.19 -3.42 -3.14
N LEU A 62 -10.69 -4.01 -2.07
CA LEU A 62 -9.91 -4.97 -1.29
C LEU A 62 -10.29 -6.39 -1.72
N ILE A 63 -9.32 -7.14 -2.20
CA ILE A 63 -9.47 -8.52 -2.63
C ILE A 63 -8.77 -9.39 -1.61
N ILE A 64 -9.50 -10.36 -1.06
CA ILE A 64 -9.01 -11.27 -0.02
C ILE A 64 -9.09 -12.69 -0.59
N GLY A 65 -7.94 -13.32 -0.79
CA GLY A 65 -7.84 -14.73 -1.12
C GLY A 65 -7.34 -15.53 0.08
N ARG A 66 -8.04 -16.60 0.45
CA ARG A 66 -7.60 -17.50 1.51
C ARG A 66 -7.15 -18.82 0.94
N ARG A 67 -6.17 -19.43 1.58
CA ARG A 67 -5.74 -20.78 1.25
C ARG A 67 -6.85 -21.78 1.58
N GLU A 68 -7.35 -22.47 0.56
CA GLU A 68 -8.40 -23.48 0.68
C GLU A 68 -7.83 -24.86 0.29
N PHE A 69 -6.69 -25.27 0.87
CA PHE A 69 -6.09 -26.55 0.52
C PHE A 69 -6.48 -27.62 1.54
N GLU A 70 -7.25 -28.57 1.10
CA GLU A 70 -7.35 -29.88 1.76
C GLU A 70 -6.18 -30.81 1.37
N ASP A 71 -5.56 -30.59 0.20
CA ASP A 71 -4.45 -31.39 -0.30
C ASP A 71 -3.32 -30.50 -0.85
N ILE A 72 -2.13 -30.67 -0.28
CA ILE A 72 -0.92 -29.91 -0.61
C ILE A 72 -0.39 -30.23 -2.02
N THR A 73 -0.84 -31.33 -2.62
CA THR A 73 -0.25 -31.89 -3.84
C THR A 73 -0.59 -31.10 -5.10
N PHE A 74 -1.65 -30.30 -5.10
CA PHE A 74 -2.07 -29.55 -6.29
C PHE A 74 -2.58 -28.15 -5.95
N ALA A 75 -1.70 -27.18 -5.93
CA ALA A 75 -2.08 -25.76 -5.97
C ALA A 75 -2.59 -25.38 -7.38
N MET A 76 -3.50 -26.16 -7.93
CA MET A 76 -4.10 -25.91 -9.23
C MET A 76 -5.48 -25.32 -9.03
N GLY A 77 -5.62 -24.07 -9.39
CA GLY A 77 -6.91 -23.40 -9.41
C GLY A 77 -6.83 -21.96 -8.94
N LYS A 78 -7.86 -21.22 -9.26
CA LYS A 78 -8.05 -19.85 -8.78
C LYS A 78 -8.65 -19.94 -7.38
N PRO A 79 -7.99 -19.39 -6.35
CA PRO A 79 -8.56 -19.37 -5.00
C PRO A 79 -9.88 -18.58 -5.02
N LYS A 80 -10.76 -18.93 -4.11
CA LYS A 80 -11.99 -18.18 -3.91
C LYS A 80 -11.67 -16.83 -3.30
N GLU A 81 -12.09 -15.79 -3.97
CA GLU A 81 -11.85 -14.41 -3.56
C GLU A 81 -13.10 -13.80 -2.91
N THR A 82 -12.88 -13.05 -1.84
CA THR A 82 -13.85 -12.10 -1.32
C THR A 82 -13.44 -10.71 -1.79
N ILE A 83 -14.35 -10.01 -2.48
CA ILE A 83 -14.09 -8.66 -3.00
C ILE A 83 -14.95 -7.67 -2.24
N ILE A 84 -14.31 -6.68 -1.63
CA ILE A 84 -14.96 -5.55 -0.98
C ILE A 84 -14.66 -4.32 -1.83
N SER A 85 -15.72 -3.67 -2.30
CA SER A 85 -15.61 -2.44 -3.10
C SER A 85 -15.97 -1.23 -2.24
N PHE A 86 -15.17 -0.18 -2.34
CA PHE A 86 -15.40 1.10 -1.66
C PHE A 86 -15.90 2.11 -2.69
N GLU A 87 -16.96 2.84 -2.36
CA GLU A 87 -17.57 3.82 -3.27
C GLU A 87 -17.40 5.25 -2.79
N ASN A 88 -17.21 5.43 -1.48
CA ASN A 88 -17.11 6.74 -0.83
C ASN A 88 -15.75 6.89 -0.17
N ASP A 89 -15.11 8.03 -0.44
CA ASP A 89 -13.89 8.43 0.23
C ASP A 89 -14.25 9.22 1.50
N ASN A 90 -14.05 8.59 2.64
CA ASN A 90 -14.20 9.19 3.96
C ASN A 90 -12.87 9.41 4.69
N SER A 91 -11.75 9.19 4.01
CA SER A 91 -10.40 9.19 4.61
C SER A 91 -10.11 10.50 5.37
N TRP A 92 -10.34 11.63 4.74
CA TRP A 92 -10.13 12.95 5.34
C TRP A 92 -10.99 13.20 6.59
N ASN A 93 -12.25 12.77 6.57
CA ASN A 93 -13.13 12.93 7.72
C ASN A 93 -12.63 12.09 8.90
N LEU A 94 -12.26 10.85 8.65
CA LEU A 94 -11.75 9.93 9.67
C LEU A 94 -10.41 10.41 10.26
N GLU A 95 -9.52 10.90 9.43
CA GLU A 95 -8.22 11.45 9.86
C GLU A 95 -8.41 12.70 10.74
N VAL A 96 -9.24 13.65 10.30
CA VAL A 96 -9.53 14.86 11.07
C VAL A 96 -10.25 14.53 12.38
N GLU A 97 -11.20 13.60 12.39
CA GLU A 97 -11.88 13.15 13.59
C GLU A 97 -10.90 12.51 14.59
N GLU A 98 -10.01 11.63 14.14
CA GLU A 98 -8.98 11.03 14.98
C GLU A 98 -8.05 12.08 15.60
N PHE A 99 -7.61 13.05 14.78
CA PHE A 99 -6.79 14.17 15.24
C PHE A 99 -7.49 15.02 16.31
N ILE A 100 -8.74 15.42 16.06
CA ILE A 100 -9.53 16.23 17.01
C ILE A 100 -9.75 15.44 18.32
N ASN A 101 -10.05 14.15 18.23
CA ASN A 101 -10.21 13.32 19.42
C ASN A 101 -8.92 13.24 20.24
N ALA A 102 -7.78 13.10 19.59
CA ALA A 102 -6.48 13.10 20.26
C ALA A 102 -6.17 14.44 20.95
N VAL A 103 -6.43 15.57 20.27
CA VAL A 103 -6.23 16.91 20.86
C VAL A 103 -7.12 17.13 22.08
N ASN A 104 -8.34 16.61 22.08
CA ASN A 104 -9.28 16.71 23.20
C ASN A 104 -9.03 15.70 24.34
N GLY A 105 -8.02 14.82 24.21
CA GLY A 105 -7.73 13.78 25.19
C GLY A 105 -8.72 12.62 25.17
N ASN A 106 -9.52 12.47 24.13
CA ASN A 106 -10.53 11.42 23.97
C ASN A 106 -10.04 10.20 23.18
N GLY A 107 -8.78 10.22 22.76
CA GLY A 107 -8.16 9.13 22.00
C GLY A 107 -6.67 9.37 21.72
N GLU A 108 -6.06 8.43 21.06
CA GLU A 108 -4.66 8.51 20.62
C GLU A 108 -4.60 8.43 19.10
N ILE A 109 -3.61 9.07 18.48
CA ILE A 109 -3.32 8.91 17.05
C ILE A 109 -2.73 7.51 16.86
N LYS A 110 -3.38 6.68 16.06
CA LYS A 110 -2.99 5.28 15.82
C LYS A 110 -2.21 5.09 14.53
N GLN A 111 -2.43 5.95 13.56
CA GLN A 111 -1.82 5.88 12.24
C GLN A 111 -1.27 7.25 11.84
N GLY A 112 -0.23 7.28 11.01
CA GLY A 112 0.36 8.52 10.57
C GLY A 112 1.06 9.30 11.69
N THR A 113 1.64 8.60 12.65
CA THR A 113 2.41 9.22 13.75
C THR A 113 3.70 9.86 13.23
N LEU A 114 4.33 10.71 14.06
CA LEU A 114 5.67 11.25 13.75
C LEU A 114 6.70 10.14 13.55
N GLN A 115 6.56 9.03 14.28
CA GLN A 115 7.45 7.88 14.14
C GLN A 115 7.27 7.21 12.78
N ASP A 116 6.02 7.01 12.33
CA ASP A 116 5.72 6.45 11.00
C ASP A 116 6.29 7.35 9.89
N ALA A 117 6.15 8.66 10.03
CA ALA A 117 6.71 9.63 9.09
C ALA A 117 8.24 9.56 9.05
N PHE A 118 8.89 9.48 10.21
CA PHE A 118 10.35 9.35 10.31
C PHE A 118 10.85 8.05 9.69
N GLU A 119 10.21 6.93 9.96
CA GLU A 119 10.57 5.62 9.39
C GLU A 119 10.41 5.61 7.87
N THR A 120 9.31 6.19 7.37
CA THR A 120 9.08 6.31 5.93
C THR A 120 10.16 7.15 5.25
N LEU A 121 10.47 8.33 5.78
CA LEU A 121 11.54 9.17 5.24
C LEU A 121 12.90 8.51 5.31
N SER A 122 13.20 7.80 6.42
CA SER A 122 14.44 7.06 6.58
C SER A 122 14.57 5.94 5.53
N LEU A 123 13.46 5.27 5.19
CA LEU A 123 13.44 4.28 4.12
C LEU A 123 13.71 4.92 2.76
N VAL A 124 13.06 6.05 2.46
CA VAL A 124 13.29 6.80 1.21
C VAL A 124 14.76 7.21 1.09
N GLN A 125 15.36 7.72 2.17
CA GLN A 125 16.77 8.09 2.17
C GLN A 125 17.68 6.88 1.90
N LYS A 126 17.40 5.73 2.51
CA LYS A 126 18.14 4.48 2.21
C LYS A 126 18.05 4.08 0.75
N VAL A 127 16.88 4.29 0.12
CA VAL A 127 16.73 4.04 -1.31
C VAL A 127 17.66 4.93 -2.12
N TYR A 128 17.70 6.23 -1.83
CA TYR A 128 18.63 7.15 -2.53
C TYR A 128 20.10 6.78 -2.32
N GLU A 129 20.50 6.44 -1.08
CA GLU A 129 21.87 6.06 -0.74
C GLU A 129 22.34 4.78 -1.45
N ASN A 130 21.42 3.91 -1.85
CA ASN A 130 21.70 2.65 -2.52
C ASN A 130 21.30 2.64 -4.00
N SER A 131 20.92 3.79 -4.55
CA SER A 131 20.57 3.94 -5.96
C SER A 131 21.79 4.36 -6.77
N GLU A 132 21.94 3.78 -7.96
CA GLU A 132 22.83 4.30 -8.99
C GLU A 132 22.08 5.42 -9.74
N ILE A 133 22.34 6.67 -9.42
CA ILE A 133 21.79 7.85 -10.09
C ILE A 133 22.87 8.48 -10.97
#